data_5951fd49b91970a826d013c21f741887
#
_entry.id   5951fd49b91970a826d013c21f741887
#
_cell.length_a   1.000
_cell.length_b   1.000
_cell.length_c   1.000
_cell.angle_alpha   90.00
_cell.angle_beta   90.00
_cell.angle_gamma   90.00
#
_symmetry.space_group_name_H-M   'P 1'
#
loop_
_entity.id
_entity.type
_entity.pdbx_description
1 polymer ?
#
loop_
_entity_poly.entity_id
_entity_poly.type
_entity_poly.pdbx_seq_one_letter_code
_entity_poly.pdbx_strand_id
1 'polypeptide(L)'
;MKRSHPYPVEMPASRWKDIGGQRFGRLTALQPTGTKRHGQHVWMCKCDCGGYKSVPIGSLQAAAGTKSCGCDLYDGSRKLKHGMSDTPIYNRWRSMLRRCYEPTNKSYKYYGGRGITVCERWHEFENFYADMGLPPTPKHQIDRIDTDKGYSPENCRWLTGADNVRKAMLERKARGFNR
;
A
#
# COMPACT_ATOMS: atom_id res chain seq x y z
N MET A 1 -7.64 -23.37 -15.10
CA MET A 1 -6.53 -22.45 -15.38
C MET A 1 -6.35 -21.55 -14.16
N LYS A 2 -5.29 -21.76 -13.36
CA LYS A 2 -4.93 -20.88 -12.22
C LYS A 2 -4.39 -19.59 -12.81
N ARG A 3 -5.11 -18.49 -12.64
CA ARG A 3 -4.60 -17.16 -13.02
C ARG A 3 -3.44 -16.84 -12.09
N SER A 4 -2.24 -16.72 -12.65
CA SER A 4 -1.06 -16.24 -11.96
C SER A 4 -1.34 -14.82 -11.43
N HIS A 5 -1.26 -14.64 -10.12
CA HIS A 5 -1.27 -13.33 -9.49
C HIS A 5 -0.01 -12.57 -9.94
N PRO A 6 -0.12 -11.29 -10.31
CA PRO A 6 1.02 -10.53 -10.83
C PRO A 6 2.12 -10.25 -9.80
N TYR A 7 1.95 -10.67 -8.54
CA TYR A 7 2.96 -10.50 -7.50
C TYR A 7 3.06 -11.76 -6.64
N PRO A 8 4.17 -12.54 -6.76
CA PRO A 8 4.46 -13.61 -5.80
C PRO A 8 4.85 -12.96 -4.47
N VAL A 9 3.91 -12.84 -3.55
CA VAL A 9 4.25 -12.67 -2.14
C VAL A 9 4.76 -14.03 -1.70
N GLU A 10 6.08 -14.18 -1.50
CA GLU A 10 6.63 -15.31 -0.75
C GLU A 10 6.05 -15.24 0.67
N MET A 11 4.99 -16.00 0.86
CA MET A 11 4.34 -16.14 2.15
C MET A 11 5.21 -17.04 3.02
N PRO A 12 5.60 -16.60 4.22
CA PRO A 12 6.27 -17.52 5.14
C PRO A 12 5.37 -18.74 5.37
N ALA A 13 5.93 -19.93 5.23
CA ALA A 13 5.27 -21.25 5.25
C ALA A 13 4.69 -21.60 6.63
N SER A 14 3.97 -20.72 7.32
CA SER A 14 3.40 -21.01 8.62
C SER A 14 1.95 -20.56 8.75
N ARG A 15 1.06 -21.52 8.87
CA ARG A 15 -0.29 -21.48 9.46
C ARG A 15 -1.32 -20.48 8.89
N TRP A 16 -1.12 -19.93 7.69
CA TRP A 16 -2.08 -19.04 7.08
C TRP A 16 -2.97 -19.80 6.12
N LYS A 17 -4.26 -19.70 6.31
CA LYS A 17 -5.19 -20.16 5.29
C LYS A 17 -5.17 -19.11 4.17
N ASP A 18 -4.62 -19.47 3.02
CA ASP A 18 -4.72 -18.64 1.83
C ASP A 18 -6.18 -18.63 1.35
N ILE A 19 -6.74 -17.43 1.30
CA ILE A 19 -8.09 -17.17 0.80
C ILE A 19 -8.07 -16.25 -0.43
N GLY A 20 -6.91 -16.08 -1.05
CA GLY A 20 -6.75 -15.28 -2.26
C GLY A 20 -7.68 -15.77 -3.38
N GLY A 21 -8.42 -14.86 -3.99
CA GLY A 21 -9.41 -15.17 -5.01
C GLY A 21 -10.76 -15.70 -4.48
N GLN A 22 -10.89 -16.01 -3.18
CA GLN A 22 -12.17 -16.47 -2.63
C GLN A 22 -13.16 -15.32 -2.51
N ARG A 23 -14.43 -15.64 -2.76
CA ARG A 23 -15.53 -14.68 -2.70
C ARG A 23 -16.32 -14.80 -1.40
N PHE A 24 -16.62 -13.66 -0.79
CA PHE A 24 -17.38 -13.50 0.45
C PHE A 24 -18.47 -12.44 0.24
N GLY A 25 -19.64 -12.87 -0.25
CA GLY A 25 -20.68 -11.96 -0.69
C GLY A 25 -20.21 -11.12 -1.90
N ARG A 26 -20.20 -9.81 -1.78
CA ARG A 26 -19.71 -8.88 -2.82
C ARG A 26 -18.20 -8.60 -2.73
N LEU A 27 -17.51 -9.21 -1.76
CA LEU A 27 -16.07 -9.04 -1.57
C LEU A 27 -15.31 -10.22 -2.17
N THR A 28 -14.27 -9.94 -2.93
CA THR A 28 -13.25 -10.93 -3.36
C THR A 28 -11.96 -10.64 -2.63
N ALA A 29 -11.44 -11.61 -1.88
CA ALA A 29 -10.16 -11.49 -1.19
C ALA A 29 -9.02 -11.42 -2.22
N LEU A 30 -8.14 -10.44 -2.07
CA LEU A 30 -6.99 -10.26 -2.96
C LEU A 30 -5.72 -10.82 -2.34
N GLN A 31 -5.31 -10.21 -1.22
CA GLN A 31 -4.06 -10.57 -0.53
C GLN A 31 -4.07 -10.09 0.92
N PRO A 32 -3.22 -10.66 1.80
CA PRO A 32 -3.08 -10.18 3.16
C PRO A 32 -2.42 -8.81 3.20
N THR A 33 -2.90 -7.92 4.08
CA THR A 33 -2.34 -6.57 4.27
C THR A 33 -1.04 -6.55 5.08
N GLY A 34 -0.65 -7.70 5.66
CA GLY A 34 0.47 -7.81 6.58
C GLY A 34 0.17 -7.32 8.01
N THR A 35 -1.05 -6.85 8.27
CA THR A 35 -1.49 -6.43 9.62
C THR A 35 -2.37 -7.47 10.28
N LYS A 36 -2.52 -7.36 11.62
CA LYS A 36 -3.48 -8.13 12.40
C LYS A 36 -4.46 -7.19 13.10
N ARG A 37 -5.71 -7.63 13.21
CA ARG A 37 -6.74 -6.99 14.03
C ARG A 37 -7.36 -8.07 14.92
N HIS A 38 -7.37 -7.87 16.23
CA HIS A 38 -7.81 -8.88 17.21
C HIS A 38 -7.13 -10.26 17.01
N GLY A 39 -5.81 -10.27 16.78
CA GLY A 39 -5.03 -11.49 16.52
C GLY A 39 -5.21 -12.12 15.15
N GLN A 40 -6.18 -11.69 14.36
CA GLN A 40 -6.50 -12.24 13.04
C GLN A 40 -5.80 -11.48 11.91
N HIS A 41 -5.38 -12.19 10.89
CA HIS A 41 -4.83 -11.59 9.68
C HIS A 41 -5.89 -10.81 8.91
N VAL A 42 -5.53 -9.60 8.50
CA VAL A 42 -6.41 -8.72 7.73
C VAL A 42 -6.13 -8.91 6.25
N TRP A 43 -7.18 -9.11 5.48
CA TRP A 43 -7.14 -9.26 4.04
C TRP A 43 -7.66 -8.02 3.32
N MET A 44 -6.97 -7.63 2.26
CA MET A 44 -7.49 -6.68 1.30
C MET A 44 -8.50 -7.38 0.40
N CYS A 45 -9.69 -6.80 0.30
CA CYS A 45 -10.77 -7.32 -0.52
C CYS A 45 -11.25 -6.26 -1.51
N LYS A 46 -11.56 -6.68 -2.74
CA LYS A 46 -12.22 -5.86 -3.76
C LYS A 46 -13.72 -6.14 -3.71
N CYS A 47 -14.53 -5.12 -3.72
CA CYS A 47 -15.99 -5.22 -3.79
C CYS A 47 -16.47 -5.12 -5.25
N ASP A 48 -17.63 -5.73 -5.54
CA ASP A 48 -18.26 -5.65 -6.87
C ASP A 48 -18.60 -4.21 -7.31
N CYS A 49 -18.76 -3.27 -6.36
CA CYS A 49 -18.94 -1.85 -6.67
C CYS A 49 -17.65 -1.13 -7.10
N GLY A 50 -16.51 -1.85 -7.18
CA GLY A 50 -15.19 -1.29 -7.48
C GLY A 50 -14.41 -0.81 -6.26
N GLY A 51 -15.05 -0.58 -5.10
CA GLY A 51 -14.40 -0.17 -3.86
C GLY A 51 -13.58 -1.31 -3.21
N TYR A 52 -12.70 -0.94 -2.28
CA TYR A 52 -11.87 -1.89 -1.53
C TYR A 52 -12.20 -1.83 -0.04
N LYS A 53 -11.91 -2.92 0.67
CA LYS A 53 -12.03 -2.98 2.13
C LYS A 53 -11.00 -3.93 2.73
N SER A 54 -10.41 -3.52 3.85
CA SER A 54 -9.54 -4.37 4.66
C SER A 54 -10.36 -5.07 5.74
N VAL A 55 -10.39 -6.41 5.72
CA VAL A 55 -11.27 -7.21 6.59
C VAL A 55 -10.48 -8.32 7.27
N PRO A 56 -10.62 -8.54 8.60
CA PRO A 56 -10.08 -9.70 9.28
C PRO A 56 -10.65 -11.00 8.71
N ILE A 57 -9.83 -12.04 8.60
CA ILE A 57 -10.23 -13.32 7.99
C ILE A 57 -11.47 -13.95 8.65
N GLY A 58 -11.57 -13.90 9.97
CA GLY A 58 -12.74 -14.40 10.69
C GLY A 58 -14.02 -13.63 10.35
N SER A 59 -13.92 -12.32 10.11
CA SER A 59 -15.08 -11.51 9.70
C SER A 59 -15.50 -11.79 8.25
N LEU A 60 -14.62 -12.28 7.39
CA LEU A 60 -14.97 -12.73 6.04
C LEU A 60 -15.70 -14.09 6.08
N GLN A 61 -15.21 -15.00 6.92
CA GLN A 61 -15.67 -16.39 6.98
C GLN A 61 -16.94 -16.55 7.84
N ALA A 62 -17.24 -15.63 8.75
CA ALA A 62 -18.45 -15.67 9.57
C ALA A 62 -19.71 -15.60 8.70
N ALA A 63 -20.76 -16.35 9.08
CA ALA A 63 -22.04 -16.38 8.36
C ALA A 63 -22.64 -14.95 8.26
N ALA A 64 -22.73 -14.24 9.37
CA ALA A 64 -23.17 -12.83 9.44
C ALA A 64 -22.02 -11.84 9.31
N GLY A 65 -20.90 -12.23 8.69
CA GLY A 65 -19.70 -11.42 8.60
C GLY A 65 -19.76 -10.33 7.53
N THR A 66 -18.63 -9.69 7.30
CA THR A 66 -18.52 -8.61 6.31
C THR A 66 -18.67 -9.15 4.89
N LYS A 67 -19.70 -8.73 4.17
CA LYS A 67 -20.04 -9.20 2.83
C LYS A 67 -19.89 -8.14 1.73
N SER A 68 -19.69 -6.86 2.11
CA SER A 68 -19.49 -5.72 1.19
C SER A 68 -18.49 -4.72 1.75
N CYS A 69 -18.09 -3.75 0.95
CA CYS A 69 -17.27 -2.62 1.43
C CYS A 69 -18.04 -1.63 2.30
N GLY A 70 -19.35 -1.79 2.42
CA GLY A 70 -20.28 -0.86 3.04
C GLY A 70 -21.13 -0.08 2.04
N CYS A 71 -20.95 -0.32 0.73
CA CYS A 71 -21.74 0.32 -0.32
C CYS A 71 -23.24 0.03 -0.23
N ASP A 72 -23.64 -1.09 0.41
CA ASP A 72 -25.03 -1.47 0.60
C ASP A 72 -25.76 -0.59 1.63
N LEU A 73 -25.01 0.16 2.45
CA LEU A 73 -25.54 1.04 3.48
C LEU A 73 -25.84 2.46 2.96
N TYR A 74 -25.53 2.73 1.71
CA TYR A 74 -25.68 4.05 1.10
C TYR A 74 -26.45 3.97 -0.20
N ASP A 75 -27.41 4.83 -0.37
CA ASP A 75 -28.30 4.99 -1.52
C ASP A 75 -27.62 5.52 -2.82
N GLY A 76 -26.29 5.42 -2.90
CA GLY A 76 -25.50 5.92 -4.02
C GLY A 76 -25.09 7.39 -3.91
N SER A 77 -25.57 8.14 -2.93
CA SER A 77 -25.26 9.58 -2.79
C SER A 77 -23.87 9.85 -2.21
N ARG A 78 -23.27 8.89 -1.52
CA ARG A 78 -21.88 8.96 -1.03
C ARG A 78 -20.99 8.01 -1.83
N LYS A 79 -20.22 8.56 -2.77
CA LYS A 79 -19.09 7.83 -3.37
C LYS A 79 -18.13 7.44 -2.24
N LEU A 80 -18.12 6.15 -1.88
CA LEU A 80 -17.06 5.62 -1.02
C LEU A 80 -15.76 5.76 -1.83
N LYS A 81 -14.96 6.78 -1.50
CA LYS A 81 -13.59 6.85 -2.01
C LYS A 81 -12.93 5.52 -1.65
N HIS A 82 -12.16 4.97 -2.50
CA HIS A 82 -11.36 3.73 -2.49
C HIS A 82 -11.48 2.73 -1.31
N GLY A 83 -12.04 3.06 -0.14
CA GLY A 83 -12.20 2.18 1.03
C GLY A 83 -10.90 1.67 1.69
N MET A 84 -9.76 2.28 1.36
CA MET A 84 -8.43 1.84 1.78
C MET A 84 -7.77 2.76 2.82
N SER A 85 -8.50 3.73 3.39
CA SER A 85 -7.95 4.75 4.28
C SER A 85 -7.21 4.19 5.51
N ASP A 86 -7.62 3.02 5.99
CA ASP A 86 -7.00 2.34 7.14
C ASP A 86 -5.88 1.36 6.75
N THR A 87 -5.46 1.36 5.50
CA THR A 87 -4.46 0.40 5.02
C THR A 87 -3.04 0.94 5.13
N PRO A 88 -2.04 0.06 5.33
CA PRO A 88 -0.65 0.48 5.34
C PRO A 88 -0.21 1.19 4.06
N ILE A 89 -0.73 0.79 2.89
CA ILE A 89 -0.37 1.43 1.61
C ILE A 89 -0.92 2.85 1.52
N TYR A 90 -2.16 3.08 1.98
CA TYR A 90 -2.73 4.43 2.02
C TYR A 90 -1.92 5.34 2.95
N ASN A 91 -1.52 4.82 4.12
CA ASN A 91 -0.67 5.56 5.04
C ASN A 91 0.71 5.89 4.45
N ARG A 92 1.30 4.99 3.64
CA ARG A 92 2.55 5.27 2.92
C ARG A 92 2.38 6.35 1.88
N TRP A 93 1.32 6.28 1.08
CA TRP A 93 0.98 7.32 0.11
C TRP A 93 0.74 8.68 0.77
N ARG A 94 -0.09 8.73 1.81
CA ARG A 94 -0.34 9.96 2.57
C ARG A 94 0.94 10.52 3.17
N SER A 95 1.81 9.67 3.73
CA SER A 95 3.10 10.10 4.29
C SER A 95 4.04 10.64 3.21
N MET A 96 4.00 10.10 2.00
CA MET A 96 4.74 10.61 0.83
C MET A 96 4.29 12.04 0.50
N LEU A 97 2.99 12.29 0.38
CA LEU A 97 2.47 13.65 0.12
C LEU A 97 2.83 14.62 1.25
N ARG A 98 2.64 14.21 2.50
CA ARG A 98 2.92 15.07 3.66
C ARG A 98 4.38 15.53 3.73
N ARG A 99 5.33 14.66 3.47
CA ARG A 99 6.75 15.05 3.49
C ARG A 99 7.15 15.95 2.32
N CYS A 100 6.40 15.93 1.22
CA CYS A 100 6.65 16.81 0.06
C CYS A 100 5.95 18.16 0.16
N TYR A 101 4.78 18.24 0.80
CA TYR A 101 3.92 19.42 0.72
C TYR A 101 3.54 20.06 2.06
N GLU A 102 3.77 19.40 3.20
CA GLU A 102 3.47 19.97 4.53
C GLU A 102 4.74 20.51 5.20
N PRO A 103 4.97 21.84 5.26
CA PRO A 103 6.17 22.43 5.89
C PRO A 103 6.34 22.08 7.37
N THR A 104 5.24 21.79 8.08
CA THR A 104 5.25 21.37 9.49
C THR A 104 5.70 19.93 9.70
N ASN A 105 5.79 19.15 8.64
CA ASN A 105 6.28 17.77 8.71
C ASN A 105 7.79 17.76 9.00
N LYS A 106 8.22 16.99 10.01
CA LYS A 106 9.63 16.88 10.41
C LYS A 106 10.57 16.49 9.27
N SER A 107 10.06 15.75 8.28
CA SER A 107 10.85 15.32 7.11
C SER A 107 10.82 16.32 5.95
N TYR A 108 10.00 17.36 5.99
CA TYR A 108 9.82 18.30 4.88
C TYR A 108 11.15 18.87 4.37
N LYS A 109 12.05 19.23 5.26
CA LYS A 109 13.37 19.78 4.92
C LYS A 109 14.23 18.85 4.03
N TYR A 110 13.96 17.55 4.05
CA TYR A 110 14.68 16.55 3.26
C TYR A 110 13.95 16.18 1.95
N TYR A 111 12.70 16.65 1.78
CA TYR A 111 11.87 16.36 0.61
C TYR A 111 11.34 17.63 -0.05
N GLY A 112 10.19 18.14 0.36
CA GLY A 112 9.60 19.36 -0.21
C GLY A 112 10.53 20.57 -0.10
N GLY A 113 11.23 20.74 1.01
CA GLY A 113 12.23 21.79 1.19
C GLY A 113 13.46 21.69 0.27
N ARG A 114 13.65 20.54 -0.40
CA ARG A 114 14.65 20.33 -1.45
C ARG A 114 14.05 20.37 -2.87
N GLY A 115 12.77 20.73 -3.01
CA GLY A 115 12.07 20.71 -4.31
C GLY A 115 11.61 19.32 -4.76
N ILE A 116 11.61 18.32 -3.87
CA ILE A 116 11.09 16.98 -4.20
C ILE A 116 9.56 17.03 -4.22
N THR A 117 8.99 16.69 -5.37
CA THR A 117 7.55 16.68 -5.64
C THR A 117 7.02 15.27 -5.88
N VAL A 118 5.72 15.16 -5.93
CA VAL A 118 5.01 13.95 -6.37
C VAL A 118 4.37 14.26 -7.72
N CYS A 119 4.45 13.34 -8.68
CA CYS A 119 3.82 13.52 -9.99
C CYS A 119 2.31 13.76 -9.83
N GLU A 120 1.74 14.60 -10.68
CA GLU A 120 0.34 15.02 -10.63
C GLU A 120 -0.62 13.84 -10.51
N ARG A 121 -0.38 12.79 -11.31
CA ARG A 121 -1.17 11.56 -11.32
C ARG A 121 -1.31 10.93 -9.92
N TRP A 122 -0.27 11.00 -9.08
CA TRP A 122 -0.25 10.38 -7.76
C TRP A 122 -0.80 11.26 -6.63
N HIS A 123 -1.36 12.42 -6.95
CA HIS A 123 -2.19 13.16 -6.01
C HIS A 123 -3.51 12.42 -5.74
N GLU A 124 -3.95 11.57 -6.66
CA GLU A 124 -5.07 10.63 -6.46
C GLU A 124 -4.52 9.26 -6.05
N PHE A 125 -5.06 8.73 -4.94
CA PHE A 125 -4.59 7.45 -4.37
C PHE A 125 -4.80 6.28 -5.32
N GLU A 126 -5.89 6.27 -6.06
CA GLU A 126 -6.25 5.22 -7.01
C GLU A 126 -5.19 5.06 -8.10
N ASN A 127 -4.66 6.16 -8.59
CA ASN A 127 -3.60 6.16 -9.60
C ASN A 127 -2.27 5.66 -9.00
N PHE A 128 -1.92 6.13 -7.80
CA PHE A 128 -0.75 5.62 -7.08
C PHE A 128 -0.85 4.11 -6.87
N TYR A 129 -2.03 3.63 -6.45
CA TYR A 129 -2.27 2.21 -6.22
C TYR A 129 -2.24 1.39 -7.51
N ALA A 130 -2.75 1.94 -8.62
CA ALA A 130 -2.71 1.28 -9.93
C ALA A 130 -1.28 1.08 -10.43
N ASP A 131 -0.40 2.07 -10.20
CA ASP A 131 0.97 2.04 -10.69
C ASP A 131 1.91 1.23 -9.77
N MET A 132 1.78 1.39 -8.45
CA MET A 132 2.70 0.78 -7.47
C MET A 132 2.22 -0.57 -6.93
N GLY A 133 0.93 -0.86 -7.00
CA GLY A 133 0.34 -2.03 -6.38
C GLY A 133 0.56 -2.07 -4.86
N LEU A 134 0.33 -3.25 -4.27
CA LEU A 134 0.64 -3.48 -2.85
C LEU A 134 2.14 -3.79 -2.67
N PRO A 135 2.74 -3.38 -1.54
CA PRO A 135 4.12 -3.74 -1.24
C PRO A 135 4.24 -5.28 -1.11
N PRO A 136 5.31 -5.91 -1.62
CA PRO A 136 5.51 -7.36 -1.56
C PRO A 136 5.43 -7.92 -0.14
N THR A 137 5.91 -7.17 0.84
CA THR A 137 5.74 -7.47 2.28
C THR A 137 5.50 -6.19 3.07
N PRO A 138 5.03 -6.28 4.34
CA PRO A 138 4.87 -5.11 5.21
C PRO A 138 6.16 -4.33 5.48
N LYS A 139 7.33 -4.98 5.28
CA LYS A 139 8.65 -4.37 5.49
C LYS A 139 9.09 -3.48 4.33
N HIS A 140 8.42 -3.54 3.17
CA HIS A 140 8.75 -2.72 2.01
C HIS A 140 8.26 -1.29 2.18
N GLN A 141 9.06 -0.36 1.70
CA GLN A 141 8.82 1.08 1.71
C GLN A 141 8.94 1.62 0.28
N ILE A 142 8.32 2.76 0.02
CA ILE A 142 8.50 3.46 -1.26
C ILE A 142 9.93 4.04 -1.27
N ASP A 143 10.73 3.58 -2.21
CA ASP A 143 12.06 4.09 -2.50
C ASP A 143 12.05 4.84 -3.83
N ARG A 144 12.75 5.96 -3.90
CA ARG A 144 13.06 6.65 -5.16
C ARG A 144 14.39 6.12 -5.70
N ILE A 145 14.40 5.67 -6.94
CA ILE A 145 15.61 5.15 -7.61
C ILE A 145 16.67 6.24 -7.61
N ASP A 146 16.31 7.42 -8.08
CA ASP A 146 17.13 8.64 -8.03
C ASP A 146 16.58 9.52 -6.88
N THR A 147 17.40 9.75 -5.85
CA THR A 147 17.02 10.50 -4.65
C THR A 147 16.87 12.00 -4.88
N ASP A 148 17.37 12.53 -6.00
CA ASP A 148 17.29 13.95 -6.34
C ASP A 148 16.07 14.27 -7.21
N LYS A 149 15.39 13.25 -7.75
CA LYS A 149 14.13 13.36 -8.48
C LYS A 149 12.91 13.17 -7.60
N GLY A 150 11.74 13.61 -8.09
CA GLY A 150 10.44 13.46 -7.42
C GLY A 150 9.92 12.01 -7.42
N TYR A 151 8.74 11.84 -6.87
CA TYR A 151 8.00 10.58 -6.87
C TYR A 151 7.20 10.44 -8.16
N SER A 152 7.48 9.39 -8.92
CA SER A 152 6.76 9.01 -10.13
C SER A 152 6.86 7.50 -10.36
N PRO A 153 6.03 6.90 -11.23
CA PRO A 153 6.10 5.47 -11.54
C PRO A 153 7.49 5.03 -12.00
N GLU A 154 8.17 5.86 -12.80
CA GLU A 154 9.49 5.56 -13.38
C GLU A 154 10.62 5.67 -12.36
N ASN A 155 10.43 6.48 -11.32
CA ASN A 155 11.45 6.76 -10.30
C ASN A 155 11.18 6.06 -8.97
N CYS A 156 10.11 5.27 -8.83
CA CYS A 156 9.74 4.65 -7.58
C CYS A 156 9.68 3.13 -7.68
N ARG A 157 10.00 2.49 -6.56
CA ARG A 157 9.91 1.04 -6.38
C ARG A 157 9.64 0.69 -4.93
N TRP A 158 9.27 -0.56 -4.71
CA TRP A 158 9.22 -1.13 -3.36
C TRP A 158 10.59 -1.66 -2.98
N LEU A 159 11.12 -1.23 -1.83
CA LEU A 159 12.40 -1.67 -1.31
C LEU A 159 12.29 -1.95 0.20
N THR A 160 13.03 -2.96 0.69
CA THR A 160 13.05 -3.22 2.14
C THR A 160 13.83 -2.12 2.87
N GLY A 161 13.55 -1.93 4.17
CA GLY A 161 14.30 -0.96 4.97
C GLY A 161 15.80 -1.26 5.00
N ALA A 162 16.20 -2.54 4.99
CA ALA A 162 17.60 -2.95 4.95
C ALA A 162 18.28 -2.56 3.63
N ASP A 163 17.58 -2.78 2.50
CA ASP A 163 18.12 -2.42 1.18
C ASP A 163 18.17 -0.91 0.99
N ASN A 164 17.21 -0.15 1.55
CA ASN A 164 17.25 1.31 1.59
C ASN A 164 18.50 1.84 2.32
N VAL A 165 18.83 1.26 3.47
CA VAL A 165 20.05 1.62 4.21
C VAL A 165 21.29 1.30 3.40
N ARG A 166 21.35 0.11 2.77
CA ARG A 166 22.46 -0.30 1.91
C ARG A 166 22.65 0.66 0.74
N LYS A 167 21.57 1.02 0.05
CA LYS A 167 21.56 2.02 -1.04
C LYS A 167 22.12 3.36 -0.57
N ALA A 168 21.61 3.89 0.55
CA ALA A 168 22.07 5.16 1.10
C ALA A 168 23.57 5.15 1.46
N MET A 169 24.10 4.05 1.96
CA MET A 169 25.53 3.87 2.24
C MET A 169 26.36 3.91 0.95
N LEU A 170 25.91 3.23 -0.10
CA LEU A 170 26.59 3.21 -1.40
C LEU A 170 26.59 4.61 -2.05
N GLU A 171 25.47 5.32 -2.01
CA GLU A 171 25.36 6.68 -2.53
C GLU A 171 26.27 7.67 -1.78
N ARG A 172 26.35 7.54 -0.44
CA ARG A 172 27.29 8.36 0.37
C ARG A 172 28.73 8.09 -0.01
N LYS A 173 29.10 6.82 -0.17
CA LYS A 173 30.46 6.42 -0.60
C LYS A 173 30.80 6.98 -1.97
N ALA A 174 29.86 6.90 -2.92
CA ALA A 174 30.04 7.44 -4.28
C ALA A 174 30.21 8.97 -4.30
N ARG A 175 29.60 9.69 -3.34
CA ARG A 175 29.73 11.16 -3.18
C ARG A 175 30.99 11.57 -2.38
N GLY A 176 31.88 10.64 -2.07
CA GLY A 176 33.17 10.92 -1.39
C GLY A 176 33.08 11.14 0.13
N PHE A 177 31.94 10.85 0.76
CA PHE A 177 31.82 10.86 2.22
C PHE A 177 32.32 9.53 2.80
N ASN A 178 33.63 9.33 2.82
CA ASN A 178 34.26 8.28 3.62
C ASN A 178 34.40 8.78 5.07
N ARG A 179 33.77 8.08 6.02
CA ARG A 179 34.20 8.07 7.42
C ARG A 179 35.00 6.81 7.66
#